data_756972dfadb0dae4a8a9e69bb544cbe8
#
_entry.id   756972dfadb0dae4a8a9e69bb544cbe8
#
_cell.length_a   1.000
_cell.length_b   1.000
_cell.length_c   1.000
_cell.angle_alpha   90.00
_cell.angle_beta   90.00
_cell.angle_gamma   90.00
#
_symmetry.space_group_name_H-M   'P 1'
#
loop_
_entity.id
_entity.type
_entity.pdbx_description
1 polymer ?
#
loop_
_entity_poly.entity_id
_entity_poly.type
_entity_poly.pdbx_seq_one_letter_code
_entity_poly.pdbx_strand_id
1 'polypeptide(L)'
;MAIQSSGAISNQDLADEFGGSTPHALSEYYRNGGLVPGNNTNVPESGTIALDDFYGAVNEIVHTQSSSTTNMQLSSTFGSNWGSSVPKRLIINSGVTVGATGSYALRINGSMGGSLVIQNYGSIQGQGGSANGGDGGNAIQADQTSNVTIINESGGQIYAGGGGGG
;
A
#
# COMPACT_ATOMS: atom_id res chain seq x y z
N MET A 1 -9.01 2.20 12.31
CA MET A 1 -9.78 0.94 12.58
C MET A 1 -10.82 0.85 11.47
N ALA A 2 -11.03 -0.32 10.85
CA ALA A 2 -12.03 -0.41 9.79
C ALA A 2 -13.46 -0.24 10.34
N ILE A 3 -14.33 0.39 9.56
CA ILE A 3 -15.78 0.38 9.86
C ILE A 3 -16.28 -1.07 9.79
N GLN A 4 -17.16 -1.43 10.69
CA GLN A 4 -17.74 -2.77 10.76
C GLN A 4 -18.40 -3.19 9.44
N SER A 5 -18.47 -4.49 9.18
CA SER A 5 -19.03 -5.03 7.92
C SER A 5 -20.54 -5.24 7.97
N SER A 6 -21.19 -5.05 9.13
CA SER A 6 -22.63 -5.18 9.32
C SER A 6 -23.06 -4.60 10.66
N GLY A 7 -24.35 -4.32 10.85
CA GLY A 7 -24.90 -3.77 12.08
C GLY A 7 -25.11 -2.26 12.01
N ALA A 8 -25.33 -1.61 13.15
CA ALA A 8 -25.57 -0.16 13.18
C ALA A 8 -24.26 0.61 13.05
N ILE A 9 -24.22 1.58 12.15
CA ILE A 9 -23.14 2.56 11.98
C ILE A 9 -23.69 3.93 12.37
N SER A 10 -22.87 4.74 13.03
CA SER A 10 -23.18 6.12 13.40
C SER A 10 -22.19 7.10 12.74
N ASN A 11 -22.53 8.38 12.71
CA ASN A 11 -21.60 9.43 12.28
C ASN A 11 -20.35 9.48 13.17
N GLN A 12 -20.44 9.06 14.43
CA GLN A 12 -19.29 8.98 15.33
C GLN A 12 -18.30 7.90 14.89
N ASP A 13 -18.79 6.74 14.41
CA ASP A 13 -17.92 5.68 13.89
C ASP A 13 -17.15 6.18 12.67
N LEU A 14 -17.80 6.98 11.80
CA LEU A 14 -17.13 7.60 10.66
C LEU A 14 -16.08 8.62 11.10
N ALA A 15 -16.40 9.44 12.09
CA ALA A 15 -15.46 10.41 12.63
C ALA A 15 -14.25 9.74 13.31
N ASP A 16 -14.47 8.65 14.02
CA ASP A 16 -13.40 7.89 14.69
C ASP A 16 -12.46 7.22 13.68
N GLU A 17 -12.97 6.78 12.53
CA GLU A 17 -12.15 6.16 11.45
C GLU A 17 -11.51 7.22 10.55
N PHE A 18 -12.27 8.18 10.05
CA PHE A 18 -11.85 9.09 8.99
C PHE A 18 -11.52 10.51 9.49
N GLY A 19 -11.84 10.85 10.72
CA GLY A 19 -11.77 12.21 11.23
C GLY A 19 -12.95 13.07 10.76
N GLY A 20 -12.74 14.37 10.67
CA GLY A 20 -13.76 15.35 10.27
C GLY A 20 -13.97 16.42 11.34
N SER A 21 -14.84 17.37 11.05
CA SER A 21 -15.13 18.50 11.92
C SER A 21 -16.54 18.39 12.52
N THR A 22 -16.69 18.73 13.79
CA THR A 22 -18.01 18.79 14.44
C THR A 22 -18.78 20.05 14.04
N PRO A 23 -20.09 19.98 13.74
CA PRO A 23 -20.92 18.76 13.70
C PRO A 23 -20.65 17.92 12.46
N HIS A 24 -20.52 16.59 12.64
CA HIS A 24 -20.25 15.67 11.53
C HIS A 24 -21.46 15.52 10.62
N ALA A 25 -21.27 15.83 9.33
CA ALA A 25 -22.28 15.62 8.30
C ALA A 25 -21.83 14.49 7.35
N LEU A 26 -22.77 13.64 6.91
CA LEU A 26 -22.43 12.56 5.96
C LEU A 26 -21.78 13.09 4.67
N SER A 27 -22.13 14.31 4.25
CA SER A 27 -21.57 14.96 3.06
C SER A 27 -20.05 15.25 3.15
N GLU A 28 -19.43 15.16 4.34
CA GLU A 28 -17.99 15.29 4.51
C GLU A 28 -17.25 14.02 4.06
N TYR A 29 -17.95 12.89 4.02
CA TYR A 29 -17.38 11.56 3.86
C TYR A 29 -17.54 10.99 2.44
N TYR A 30 -17.77 11.82 1.44
CA TYR A 30 -17.70 11.36 0.05
C TYR A 30 -16.32 10.80 -0.27
N ARG A 31 -16.28 9.66 -1.00
CA ARG A 31 -15.04 9.06 -1.46
C ARG A 31 -14.25 10.05 -2.33
N ASN A 32 -12.97 10.15 -2.14
CA ASN A 32 -12.08 11.14 -2.75
C ASN A 32 -12.37 12.60 -2.35
N GLY A 33 -13.26 12.86 -1.41
CA GLY A 33 -13.58 14.20 -0.89
C GLY A 33 -12.58 14.74 0.14
N GLY A 34 -11.55 13.97 0.47
CA GLY A 34 -10.46 14.36 1.38
C GLY A 34 -10.38 13.53 2.65
N LEU A 35 -11.50 13.02 3.17
CA LEU A 35 -11.52 12.16 4.37
C LEU A 35 -11.51 10.68 4.00
N VAL A 36 -12.33 10.25 3.06
CA VAL A 36 -12.48 8.84 2.68
C VAL A 36 -11.61 8.51 1.47
N PRO A 37 -10.64 7.57 1.61
CA PRO A 37 -9.76 7.15 0.51
C PRO A 37 -10.51 6.51 -0.66
N GLY A 38 -9.98 6.64 -1.87
CA GLY A 38 -10.59 6.20 -3.11
C GLY A 38 -10.80 4.69 -3.27
N ASN A 39 -10.10 3.88 -2.49
CA ASN A 39 -10.28 2.41 -2.48
C ASN A 39 -11.60 1.94 -1.84
N ASN A 40 -12.31 2.82 -1.11
CA ASN A 40 -13.61 2.53 -0.52
C ASN A 40 -14.74 2.66 -1.57
N THR A 41 -14.77 1.76 -2.55
CA THR A 41 -15.61 1.86 -3.75
C THR A 41 -17.12 1.80 -3.48
N ASN A 42 -17.54 1.31 -2.33
CA ASN A 42 -18.95 1.32 -1.91
C ASN A 42 -19.42 2.74 -1.51
N VAL A 43 -18.50 3.58 -1.05
CA VAL A 43 -18.83 4.97 -0.69
C VAL A 43 -18.94 5.81 -1.95
N PRO A 44 -20.07 6.51 -2.20
CA PRO A 44 -20.24 7.35 -3.38
C PRO A 44 -19.28 8.55 -3.39
N GLU A 45 -18.98 9.08 -4.58
CA GLU A 45 -18.19 10.31 -4.73
C GLU A 45 -19.07 11.57 -4.68
N SER A 46 -20.36 11.42 -4.88
CA SER A 46 -21.35 12.50 -4.84
C SER A 46 -22.77 11.95 -4.84
N GLY A 47 -23.76 12.79 -4.62
CA GLY A 47 -25.18 12.42 -4.69
C GLY A 47 -25.70 11.88 -3.35
N THR A 48 -26.53 10.84 -3.40
CA THR A 48 -27.06 10.22 -2.17
C THR A 48 -25.97 9.42 -1.48
N ILE A 49 -25.82 9.62 -0.16
CA ILE A 49 -24.87 8.92 0.70
C ILE A 49 -25.61 8.45 1.95
N ALA A 50 -25.39 7.22 2.36
CA ALA A 50 -26.04 6.60 3.50
C ALA A 50 -25.00 5.91 4.39
N LEU A 51 -25.34 5.62 5.65
CA LEU A 51 -24.39 5.00 6.58
C LEU A 51 -23.98 3.59 6.16
N ASP A 52 -24.87 2.85 5.50
CA ASP A 52 -24.60 1.49 5.00
C ASP A 52 -23.62 1.46 3.82
N ASP A 53 -23.40 2.57 3.13
CA ASP A 53 -22.33 2.68 2.12
C ASP A 53 -20.93 2.50 2.73
N PHE A 54 -20.79 2.70 4.04
CA PHE A 54 -19.51 2.65 4.73
C PHE A 54 -19.15 1.27 5.30
N TYR A 55 -19.97 0.23 5.11
CA TYR A 55 -19.62 -1.10 5.60
C TYR A 55 -18.26 -1.56 5.08
N GLY A 56 -17.35 -1.90 6.01
CA GLY A 56 -16.00 -2.33 5.70
C GLY A 56 -15.05 -1.24 5.18
N ALA A 57 -15.48 0.02 5.18
CA ALA A 57 -14.62 1.13 4.77
C ALA A 57 -13.43 1.32 5.72
N VAL A 58 -12.29 1.71 5.16
CA VAL A 58 -11.02 1.85 5.88
C VAL A 58 -10.32 3.15 5.52
N ASN A 59 -9.70 3.79 6.50
CA ASN A 59 -8.81 4.93 6.28
C ASN A 59 -7.40 4.45 5.92
N GLU A 60 -7.29 3.71 4.82
CA GLU A 60 -6.04 3.17 4.30
C GLU A 60 -6.08 3.14 2.78
N ILE A 61 -4.97 3.47 2.12
CA ILE A 61 -4.83 3.34 0.66
C ILE A 61 -4.17 2.00 0.38
N VAL A 62 -4.90 1.09 -0.26
CA VAL A 62 -4.42 -0.26 -0.55
C VAL A 62 -4.09 -0.40 -2.03
N HIS A 63 -2.89 -0.89 -2.33
CA HIS A 63 -2.50 -1.37 -3.64
C HIS A 63 -2.24 -2.87 -3.59
N THR A 64 -2.93 -3.63 -4.44
CA THR A 64 -2.72 -5.08 -4.57
C THR A 64 -2.00 -5.38 -5.87
N GLN A 65 -0.77 -5.88 -5.75
CA GLN A 65 0.01 -6.35 -6.88
C GLN A 65 -0.42 -7.78 -7.22
N SER A 66 -1.18 -7.93 -8.30
CA SER A 66 -1.76 -9.20 -8.74
C SER A 66 -1.07 -9.84 -9.94
N SER A 67 -0.08 -9.16 -10.54
CA SER A 67 0.71 -9.66 -11.65
C SER A 67 2.20 -9.39 -11.41
N SER A 68 3.07 -10.25 -11.95
CA SER A 68 4.51 -10.07 -11.81
C SER A 68 4.99 -8.79 -12.51
N THR A 69 5.96 -8.11 -11.90
CA THR A 69 6.53 -6.85 -12.38
C THR A 69 8.01 -6.76 -12.04
N THR A 70 8.69 -5.76 -12.58
CA THR A 70 10.10 -5.50 -12.27
C THR A 70 10.33 -4.05 -11.85
N ASN A 71 11.35 -3.83 -11.02
CA ASN A 71 11.82 -2.50 -10.61
C ASN A 71 10.68 -1.60 -10.07
N MET A 72 9.85 -2.16 -9.20
CA MET A 72 8.67 -1.49 -8.66
C MET A 72 9.08 -0.29 -7.79
N GLN A 73 8.56 0.88 -8.12
CA GLN A 73 8.74 2.10 -7.32
C GLN A 73 7.44 2.49 -6.64
N LEU A 74 7.45 2.56 -5.31
CA LEU A 74 6.22 2.77 -4.55
C LEU A 74 5.65 4.19 -4.73
N SER A 75 6.51 5.19 -4.97
CA SER A 75 6.02 6.53 -5.32
C SER A 75 5.20 6.55 -6.61
N SER A 76 5.57 5.76 -7.60
CA SER A 76 4.80 5.62 -8.84
C SER A 76 3.54 4.77 -8.64
N THR A 77 3.64 3.71 -7.82
CA THR A 77 2.53 2.80 -7.52
C THR A 77 1.39 3.52 -6.79
N PHE A 78 1.71 4.35 -5.81
CA PHE A 78 0.72 5.11 -5.04
C PHE A 78 0.43 6.50 -5.65
N GLY A 79 1.23 6.97 -6.60
CA GLY A 79 1.02 8.23 -7.32
C GLY A 79 0.92 9.44 -6.39
N SER A 80 -0.10 10.27 -6.58
CA SER A 80 -0.36 11.46 -5.75
C SER A 80 -0.58 11.14 -4.26
N ASN A 81 -0.97 9.92 -3.93
CA ASN A 81 -1.18 9.49 -2.56
C ASN A 81 0.12 9.19 -1.81
N TRP A 82 1.28 9.13 -2.50
CA TRP A 82 2.55 8.79 -1.85
C TRP A 82 2.92 9.74 -0.72
N GLY A 83 2.74 11.04 -0.93
CA GLY A 83 3.01 12.08 0.07
C GLY A 83 1.89 12.33 1.08
N SER A 84 0.71 11.69 0.95
CA SER A 84 -0.41 11.91 1.86
C SER A 84 -0.15 11.31 3.25
N SER A 85 -0.78 11.88 4.28
CA SER A 85 -0.72 11.36 5.65
C SER A 85 -1.51 10.06 5.86
N VAL A 86 -2.36 9.68 4.90
CA VAL A 86 -3.17 8.46 4.97
C VAL A 86 -2.26 7.22 4.94
N PRO A 87 -2.47 6.24 5.83
CA PRO A 87 -1.73 4.98 5.81
C PRO A 87 -1.84 4.26 4.45
N LYS A 88 -0.78 3.58 4.07
CA LYS A 88 -0.67 2.84 2.80
C LYS A 88 -0.36 1.38 3.06
N ARG A 89 -0.95 0.52 2.24
CA ARG A 89 -0.64 -0.92 2.23
C ARG A 89 -0.35 -1.39 0.81
N LEU A 90 0.79 -2.04 0.63
CA LEU A 90 1.10 -2.84 -0.55
C LEU A 90 0.86 -4.31 -0.20
N ILE A 91 0.02 -4.98 -0.97
CA ILE A 91 -0.16 -6.43 -0.89
C ILE A 91 0.44 -7.05 -2.16
N ILE A 92 1.39 -7.96 -2.01
CA ILE A 92 1.91 -8.77 -3.12
C ILE A 92 1.29 -10.15 -3.02
N ASN A 93 0.46 -10.49 -4.00
CA ASN A 93 -0.29 -11.75 -3.98
C ASN A 93 0.63 -12.98 -4.11
N SER A 94 0.16 -14.11 -3.61
CA SER A 94 0.82 -15.41 -3.80
C SER A 94 1.02 -15.71 -5.29
N GLY A 95 2.19 -16.24 -5.64
CA GLY A 95 2.58 -16.53 -7.02
C GLY A 95 3.03 -15.30 -7.84
N VAL A 96 2.95 -14.09 -7.29
CA VAL A 96 3.42 -12.88 -7.94
C VAL A 96 4.89 -12.64 -7.61
N THR A 97 5.69 -12.29 -8.62
CA THR A 97 7.09 -11.90 -8.45
C THR A 97 7.27 -10.41 -8.75
N VAL A 98 7.84 -9.70 -7.78
CA VAL A 98 8.43 -8.37 -7.97
C VAL A 98 9.93 -8.58 -8.13
N GLY A 99 10.42 -8.53 -9.35
CA GLY A 99 11.80 -8.82 -9.70
C GLY A 99 12.65 -7.57 -9.92
N ALA A 100 13.97 -7.76 -9.98
CA ALA A 100 14.91 -6.71 -10.41
C ALA A 100 15.48 -7.03 -11.79
N THR A 101 15.63 -6.00 -12.61
CA THR A 101 16.45 -6.01 -13.83
C THR A 101 17.63 -5.02 -13.71
N GLY A 102 17.89 -4.56 -12.49
CA GLY A 102 18.92 -3.59 -12.13
C GLY A 102 19.15 -3.59 -10.62
N SER A 103 19.33 -2.43 -10.05
CA SER A 103 19.80 -2.26 -8.67
C SER A 103 18.81 -2.77 -7.58
N TYR A 104 17.51 -2.84 -7.87
CA TYR A 104 16.48 -3.22 -6.88
C TYR A 104 15.26 -3.86 -7.53
N ALA A 105 14.55 -4.72 -6.80
CA ALA A 105 13.23 -5.22 -7.19
C ALA A 105 12.11 -4.26 -6.75
N LEU A 106 12.14 -3.83 -5.50
CA LEU A 106 11.18 -2.90 -4.92
C LEU A 106 11.91 -1.71 -4.29
N ARG A 107 11.44 -0.48 -4.56
CA ARG A 107 12.00 0.73 -3.95
C ARG A 107 10.96 1.46 -3.11
N ILE A 108 11.30 1.70 -1.87
CA ILE A 108 10.58 2.60 -0.96
C ILE A 108 11.20 3.98 -1.14
N ASN A 109 10.56 4.80 -1.97
CA ASN A 109 11.07 6.13 -2.31
C ASN A 109 11.00 7.07 -1.10
N GLY A 110 11.82 8.12 -1.10
CA GLY A 110 11.74 9.20 -0.14
C GLY A 110 10.44 10.02 -0.27
N SER A 111 10.22 10.91 0.69
CA SER A 111 9.04 11.81 0.75
C SER A 111 7.69 11.08 0.90
N MET A 112 7.68 9.90 1.48
CA MET A 112 6.46 9.21 1.87
C MET A 112 5.82 9.92 3.05
N GLY A 113 4.52 10.23 2.95
CA GLY A 113 3.70 10.67 4.07
C GLY A 113 3.02 9.49 4.76
N GLY A 114 2.58 9.66 6.01
CA GLY A 114 1.89 8.62 6.77
C GLY A 114 2.75 7.38 7.06
N SER A 115 2.14 6.21 7.02
CA SER A 115 2.79 4.92 7.23
C SER A 115 2.63 4.00 6.02
N LEU A 116 3.50 3.00 5.92
CA LEU A 116 3.49 1.97 4.88
C LEU A 116 3.57 0.58 5.50
N VAL A 117 2.66 -0.29 5.11
CA VAL A 117 2.75 -1.73 5.37
C VAL A 117 2.96 -2.44 4.03
N ILE A 118 4.01 -3.23 3.91
CA ILE A 118 4.23 -4.15 2.79
C ILE A 118 3.91 -5.56 3.29
N GLN A 119 2.86 -6.16 2.72
CA GLN A 119 2.42 -7.50 3.06
C GLN A 119 2.70 -8.42 1.88
N ASN A 120 3.71 -9.27 2.03
CA ASN A 120 4.24 -10.11 0.95
C ASN A 120 3.80 -11.57 1.09
N TYR A 121 2.94 -12.02 0.20
CA TYR A 121 2.58 -13.45 0.01
C TYR A 121 3.31 -14.05 -1.20
N GLY A 122 3.94 -13.22 -2.04
CA GLY A 122 4.63 -13.60 -3.26
C GLY A 122 6.14 -13.62 -3.10
N SER A 123 6.84 -13.10 -4.09
CA SER A 123 8.30 -13.09 -4.11
C SER A 123 8.83 -11.71 -4.48
N ILE A 124 9.79 -11.21 -3.69
CA ILE A 124 10.57 -9.99 -3.99
C ILE A 124 12.01 -10.42 -4.23
N GLN A 125 12.52 -10.27 -5.47
CA GLN A 125 13.79 -10.88 -5.89
C GLN A 125 14.74 -9.86 -6.51
N GLY A 126 15.91 -9.67 -5.90
CA GLY A 126 17.01 -8.95 -6.50
C GLY A 126 17.57 -9.67 -7.74
N GLN A 127 18.12 -8.91 -8.68
CA GLN A 127 18.81 -9.45 -9.85
C GLN A 127 20.14 -10.10 -9.44
N GLY A 128 20.47 -11.26 -10.00
CA GLY A 128 21.81 -11.85 -9.86
C GLY A 128 22.86 -10.96 -10.51
N GLY A 129 24.06 -10.94 -9.93
CA GLY A 129 25.21 -10.24 -10.50
C GLY A 129 25.63 -10.85 -11.84
N SER A 130 26.23 -10.02 -12.70
CA SER A 130 26.83 -10.47 -13.97
C SER A 130 28.06 -11.34 -13.71
N ALA A 131 28.40 -12.20 -14.66
CA ALA A 131 29.66 -12.96 -14.62
C ALA A 131 30.88 -12.04 -14.44
N ASN A 132 31.96 -12.58 -13.93
CA ASN A 132 33.22 -11.86 -13.60
C ASN A 132 33.07 -10.87 -12.42
N GLY A 133 32.38 -11.29 -11.36
CA GLY A 133 32.34 -10.58 -10.07
C GLY A 133 31.37 -9.40 -10.00
N GLY A 134 30.32 -9.37 -10.84
CA GLY A 134 29.29 -8.36 -10.73
C GLY A 134 28.47 -8.49 -9.45
N ASP A 135 28.10 -7.36 -8.84
CA ASP A 135 27.27 -7.34 -7.64
C ASP A 135 25.81 -7.75 -7.96
N GLY A 136 25.17 -8.43 -7.03
CA GLY A 136 23.73 -8.71 -7.07
C GLY A 136 22.91 -7.49 -6.71
N GLY A 137 21.70 -7.40 -7.27
CA GLY A 137 20.75 -6.33 -6.98
C GLY A 137 20.02 -6.56 -5.65
N ASN A 138 19.53 -5.48 -5.06
CA ASN A 138 18.75 -5.52 -3.83
C ASN A 138 17.35 -6.08 -4.08
N ALA A 139 16.81 -6.86 -3.14
CA ALA A 139 15.38 -7.16 -3.13
C ALA A 139 14.59 -5.87 -2.85
N ILE A 140 14.94 -5.19 -1.76
CA ILE A 140 14.28 -3.94 -1.35
C ILE A 140 15.35 -2.87 -1.16
N GLN A 141 15.14 -1.71 -1.78
CA GLN A 141 15.90 -0.49 -1.53
C GLN A 141 14.99 0.51 -0.83
N ALA A 142 15.41 1.00 0.33
CA ALA A 142 14.65 1.98 1.09
C ALA A 142 15.41 3.30 1.20
N ASP A 143 14.86 4.36 0.61
CA ASP A 143 15.35 5.73 0.79
C ASP A 143 14.74 6.37 2.05
N GLN A 144 13.67 5.76 2.58
CA GLN A 144 13.02 6.11 3.84
C GLN A 144 12.62 4.84 4.57
N THR A 145 12.93 4.78 5.88
CA THR A 145 12.64 3.62 6.74
C THR A 145 11.67 3.94 7.87
N SER A 146 11.46 5.22 8.17
CA SER A 146 10.51 5.64 9.21
C SER A 146 9.09 5.29 8.81
N ASN A 147 8.31 4.74 9.76
CA ASN A 147 6.92 4.34 9.57
C ASN A 147 6.70 3.26 8.48
N VAL A 148 7.72 2.44 8.22
CA VAL A 148 7.63 1.31 7.29
C VAL A 148 7.61 0.00 8.06
N THR A 149 6.65 -0.85 7.74
CA THR A 149 6.55 -2.23 8.25
C THR A 149 6.53 -3.20 7.08
N ILE A 150 7.38 -4.22 7.11
CA ILE A 150 7.39 -5.30 6.12
C ILE A 150 6.96 -6.59 6.82
N ILE A 151 5.87 -7.19 6.34
CA ILE A 151 5.34 -8.46 6.82
C ILE A 151 5.56 -9.48 5.70
N ASN A 152 6.45 -10.44 5.93
CA ASN A 152 6.64 -11.56 5.03
C ASN A 152 5.76 -12.70 5.50
N GLU A 153 4.67 -12.92 4.80
CA GLU A 153 3.63 -13.89 5.14
C GLU A 153 4.07 -15.33 4.84
N SER A 154 3.29 -16.30 5.29
CA SER A 154 3.55 -17.70 4.99
C SER A 154 3.59 -17.94 3.48
N GLY A 155 4.72 -18.46 2.99
CA GLY A 155 5.01 -18.64 1.56
C GLY A 155 5.63 -17.43 0.86
N GLY A 156 5.66 -16.26 1.50
CA GLY A 156 6.34 -15.08 0.99
C GLY A 156 7.87 -15.25 1.00
N GLN A 157 8.51 -14.69 -0.02
CA GLN A 157 9.97 -14.81 -0.21
C GLN A 157 10.58 -13.42 -0.47
N ILE A 158 11.69 -13.13 0.18
CA ILE A 158 12.46 -11.90 -0.03
C ILE A 158 13.94 -12.27 -0.11
N TYR A 159 14.56 -12.13 -1.28
CA TYR A 159 15.99 -12.38 -1.44
C TYR A 159 16.68 -11.39 -2.37
N ALA A 160 17.85 -10.93 -1.97
CA ALA A 160 18.78 -10.19 -2.82
C ALA A 160 19.34 -11.10 -3.90
N GLY A 161 19.83 -10.51 -4.97
CA GLY A 161 20.58 -11.24 -5.99
C GLY A 161 21.93 -11.71 -5.42
N GLY A 162 22.34 -12.91 -5.79
CA GLY A 162 23.72 -13.37 -5.54
C GLY A 162 24.72 -12.63 -6.41
N GLY A 163 25.95 -12.47 -5.95
CA GLY A 163 27.07 -11.98 -6.76
C GLY A 163 27.36 -12.90 -7.94
N GLY A 164 27.92 -12.35 -9.02
CA GLY A 164 28.40 -13.14 -10.15
C GLY A 164 29.60 -13.99 -9.78
N GLY A 165 29.65 -15.21 -10.29
CA GLY A 165 30.84 -16.07 -10.18
C GLY A 165 32.00 -15.50 -11.02
N GLY A 166 33.23 -15.75 -10.55
CA GLY A 166 34.44 -15.48 -11.31
C GLY A 166 34.78 -16.59 -12.28
#